data_d0f528256a762d11187bdd1b02f4483b
#
_entry.id   d0f528256a762d11187bdd1b02f4483b
#
_cell.length_a   1.000
_cell.length_b   1.000
_cell.length_c   1.000
_cell.angle_alpha   90.00
_cell.angle_beta   90.00
_cell.angle_gamma   90.00
#
_symmetry.space_group_name_H-M   'P 1'
#
loop_
_entity.id
_entity.type
_entity.pdbx_description
1 polymer ?
#
loop_
_entity_poly.entity_id
_entity_poly.type
_entity_poly.pdbx_seq_one_letter_code
_entity_poly.pdbx_strand_id
1 'polypeptide(L)'
;VGYYVGANTTKVMLEETYNTAKKVFESGSKLLTLGGDHTIPYGMVRAASEKFGKLALLHFDSHQDSTPSTDGNVSHANFAYDLQAEGCIDPSHSAQVFIRTEMTKCGYNIFYAMDAVNMDMKELARQLKAIVGDMPVYITFDIDALDPSAAPGTGTPVIGGPTSAQARRLLYELRGINA
;
A
#
# COMPACT_ATOMS: atom_id res chain seq x y z
N VAL A 1 7.06 -17.52 11.65
CA VAL A 1 7.47 -17.05 10.31
C VAL A 1 7.03 -18.13 9.32
N GLY A 2 6.05 -17.82 8.50
CA GLY A 2 5.61 -18.70 7.40
C GLY A 2 6.23 -18.23 6.10
N TYR A 3 6.68 -19.18 5.27
CA TYR A 3 7.07 -18.90 3.88
C TYR A 3 5.95 -19.37 2.98
N TYR A 4 5.56 -18.51 2.04
CA TYR A 4 4.74 -18.90 0.93
C TYR A 4 5.63 -19.00 -0.32
N VAL A 5 5.68 -20.15 -0.95
CA VAL A 5 6.43 -20.36 -2.19
C VAL A 5 5.51 -21.04 -3.19
N GLY A 6 5.19 -20.34 -4.25
CA GLY A 6 4.76 -20.95 -5.47
C GLY A 6 3.27 -21.17 -5.68
N ALA A 7 2.49 -20.07 -5.78
CA ALA A 7 1.22 -20.16 -6.50
C ALA A 7 1.49 -20.37 -7.99
N ASN A 8 0.83 -21.35 -8.58
CA ASN A 8 0.94 -21.59 -10.01
C ASN A 8 0.19 -20.55 -10.87
N THR A 9 -0.67 -19.75 -10.25
CA THR A 9 -1.43 -18.68 -10.89
C THR A 9 -1.70 -17.54 -9.89
N THR A 10 -1.91 -16.32 -10.40
CA THR A 10 -2.29 -15.15 -9.59
C THR A 10 -3.52 -15.44 -8.72
N LYS A 11 -4.54 -16.10 -9.28
CA LYS A 11 -5.76 -16.44 -8.54
C LYS A 11 -5.48 -17.30 -7.31
N VAL A 12 -4.67 -18.34 -7.44
CA VAL A 12 -4.29 -19.21 -6.30
C VAL A 12 -3.48 -18.43 -5.28
N MET A 13 -2.54 -17.58 -5.72
CA MET A 13 -1.76 -16.72 -4.84
C MET A 13 -2.65 -15.78 -4.03
N LEU A 14 -3.63 -15.13 -4.66
CA LEU A 14 -4.57 -14.22 -3.98
C LEU A 14 -5.41 -14.94 -2.94
N GLU A 15 -5.89 -16.15 -3.23
CA GLU A 15 -6.66 -16.95 -2.29
C GLU A 15 -5.81 -17.40 -1.10
N GLU A 16 -4.58 -17.82 -1.33
CA GLU A 16 -3.68 -18.26 -0.26
C GLU A 16 -3.18 -17.13 0.61
N THR A 17 -2.88 -15.95 0.03
CA THR A 17 -2.53 -14.75 0.81
C THR A 17 -3.69 -14.30 1.68
N TYR A 18 -4.92 -14.30 1.15
CA TYR A 18 -6.12 -14.02 1.91
C TYR A 18 -6.31 -15.00 3.08
N ASN A 19 -6.27 -16.31 2.83
CA ASN A 19 -6.44 -17.33 3.85
C ASN A 19 -5.35 -17.30 4.92
N THR A 20 -4.11 -16.98 4.53
CA THR A 20 -2.99 -16.83 5.46
C THR A 20 -3.17 -15.61 6.34
N ALA A 21 -3.51 -14.46 5.76
CA ALA A 21 -3.76 -13.23 6.50
C ALA A 21 -4.91 -13.41 7.50
N LYS A 22 -6.00 -14.05 7.09
CA LYS A 22 -7.14 -14.33 7.96
C LYS A 22 -6.74 -15.12 9.21
N LYS A 23 -5.96 -16.19 9.06
CA LYS A 23 -5.44 -17.00 10.19
C LYS A 23 -4.58 -16.15 11.14
N VAL A 24 -3.73 -15.26 10.59
CA VAL A 24 -2.90 -14.36 11.40
C VAL A 24 -3.77 -13.40 12.21
N PHE A 25 -4.76 -12.76 11.58
CA PHE A 25 -5.66 -11.84 12.28
C PHE A 25 -6.57 -12.55 13.28
N GLU A 26 -7.02 -13.77 13.02
CA GLU A 26 -7.79 -14.59 13.95
C GLU A 26 -6.99 -14.95 15.20
N SER A 27 -5.68 -15.13 15.08
CA SER A 27 -4.78 -15.37 16.23
C SER A 27 -4.52 -14.14 17.08
N GLY A 28 -5.01 -12.97 16.69
CA GLY A 28 -4.72 -11.67 17.34
C GLY A 28 -3.34 -11.11 17.07
N SER A 29 -2.60 -11.71 16.12
CA SER A 29 -1.27 -11.25 15.73
C SER A 29 -1.34 -10.15 14.67
N LYS A 30 -0.30 -9.31 14.62
CA LYS A 30 -0.09 -8.37 13.52
C LYS A 30 0.59 -9.08 12.35
N LEU A 31 0.28 -8.63 11.14
CA LEU A 31 0.86 -9.15 9.90
C LEU A 31 1.91 -8.20 9.37
N LEU A 32 3.11 -8.72 9.13
CA LEU A 32 4.12 -8.07 8.30
C LEU A 32 4.43 -8.96 7.12
N THR A 33 4.23 -8.44 5.92
CA THR A 33 4.47 -9.16 4.68
C THR A 33 5.70 -8.61 3.97
N LEU A 34 6.57 -9.49 3.57
CA LEU A 34 7.67 -9.19 2.65
C LEU A 34 7.39 -9.96 1.36
N GLY A 35 7.25 -9.25 0.28
CA GLY A 35 6.70 -9.93 -0.85
C GLY A 35 7.28 -9.59 -2.18
N GLY A 36 6.68 -10.18 -3.17
CA GLY A 36 6.80 -10.11 -4.59
C GLY A 36 6.26 -8.80 -5.17
N ASP A 37 5.46 -8.88 -6.22
CA ASP A 37 4.86 -7.70 -6.83
C ASP A 37 3.71 -7.11 -5.99
N HIS A 38 3.25 -5.93 -6.36
CA HIS A 38 2.24 -5.17 -5.60
C HIS A 38 0.80 -5.71 -5.74
N THR A 39 0.63 -6.93 -6.24
CA THR A 39 -0.65 -7.67 -6.22
C THR A 39 -0.94 -8.24 -4.82
N ILE A 40 0.11 -8.53 -4.03
CA ILE A 40 0.02 -9.19 -2.71
C ILE A 40 -0.94 -8.51 -1.74
N PRO A 41 -0.98 -7.17 -1.60
CA PRO A 41 -1.88 -6.49 -0.67
C PRO A 41 -3.36 -6.83 -0.86
N TYR A 42 -3.78 -7.17 -2.06
CA TYR A 42 -5.20 -7.40 -2.36
C TYR A 42 -5.84 -8.45 -1.44
N GLY A 43 -5.28 -9.65 -1.36
CA GLY A 43 -5.82 -10.70 -0.49
C GLY A 43 -5.74 -10.34 1.00
N MET A 44 -4.67 -9.68 1.40
CA MET A 44 -4.42 -9.31 2.79
C MET A 44 -5.34 -8.19 3.27
N VAL A 45 -5.57 -7.16 2.47
CA VAL A 45 -6.49 -6.05 2.78
C VAL A 45 -7.93 -6.55 2.85
N ARG A 46 -8.35 -7.46 1.99
CA ARG A 46 -9.67 -8.09 2.07
C ARG A 46 -9.85 -8.83 3.41
N ALA A 47 -8.90 -9.66 3.80
CA ALA A 47 -8.94 -10.35 5.08
C ALA A 47 -8.92 -9.37 6.28
N ALA A 48 -8.14 -8.29 6.19
CA ALA A 48 -8.12 -7.25 7.22
C ALA A 48 -9.46 -6.51 7.30
N SER A 49 -10.06 -6.17 6.16
CA SER A 49 -11.34 -5.45 6.14
C SER A 49 -12.50 -6.30 6.69
N GLU A 50 -12.48 -7.61 6.49
CA GLU A 50 -13.45 -8.51 7.13
C GLU A 50 -13.31 -8.52 8.66
N LYS A 51 -12.09 -8.43 9.17
CA LYS A 51 -11.82 -8.48 10.62
C LYS A 51 -12.03 -7.14 11.30
N PHE A 52 -11.60 -6.05 10.69
CA PHE A 52 -11.49 -4.73 11.32
C PHE A 52 -12.47 -3.69 10.77
N GLY A 53 -13.27 -4.05 9.76
CA GLY A 53 -14.11 -3.11 9.01
C GLY A 53 -13.34 -2.40 7.90
N LYS A 54 -13.97 -1.42 7.29
CA LYS A 54 -13.36 -0.63 6.22
C LYS A 54 -12.05 0.02 6.70
N LEU A 55 -11.00 -0.06 5.88
CA LEU A 55 -9.66 0.39 6.23
C LEU A 55 -9.30 1.72 5.58
N ALA A 56 -8.38 2.44 6.20
CA ALA A 56 -7.57 3.45 5.53
C ALA A 56 -6.35 2.78 4.91
N LEU A 57 -5.95 3.22 3.72
CA LEU A 57 -4.74 2.76 3.02
C LEU A 57 -3.68 3.86 3.04
N LEU A 58 -2.51 3.58 3.57
CA LEU A 58 -1.30 4.38 3.32
C LEU A 58 -0.44 3.64 2.31
N HIS A 59 -0.45 4.14 1.08
CA HIS A 59 0.18 3.54 -0.08
C HIS A 59 1.40 4.37 -0.51
N PHE A 60 2.58 3.83 -0.32
CA PHE A 60 3.85 4.45 -0.70
C PHE A 60 4.34 3.80 -1.99
N ASP A 61 4.46 4.60 -3.06
CA ASP A 61 4.71 4.09 -4.40
C ASP A 61 5.11 5.21 -5.36
N SER A 62 5.71 4.86 -6.46
CA SER A 62 5.82 5.75 -7.62
C SER A 62 4.54 5.75 -8.47
N HIS A 63 3.74 4.69 -8.36
CA HIS A 63 2.51 4.45 -9.12
C HIS A 63 1.28 4.55 -8.22
N GLN A 64 0.12 4.79 -8.83
CA GLN A 64 -1.15 4.82 -8.08
C GLN A 64 -1.79 3.43 -7.97
N ASP A 65 -1.41 2.47 -8.79
CA ASP A 65 -1.97 1.11 -8.85
C ASP A 65 -3.50 1.09 -8.87
N SER A 66 -4.08 2.09 -9.52
CA SER A 66 -5.51 2.38 -9.55
C SER A 66 -6.10 2.35 -10.96
N THR A 67 -5.47 1.65 -11.88
CA THR A 67 -6.04 1.36 -13.18
C THR A 67 -7.26 0.45 -13.00
N PRO A 68 -8.44 0.78 -13.57
CA PRO A 68 -9.57 -0.12 -13.48
C PRO A 68 -9.22 -1.50 -14.04
N SER A 69 -9.52 -2.56 -13.29
CA SER A 69 -9.29 -3.92 -13.78
C SER A 69 -10.22 -4.21 -14.96
N THR A 70 -9.67 -4.84 -15.98
CA THR A 70 -10.44 -5.43 -17.06
C THR A 70 -10.58 -6.92 -16.78
N ASP A 71 -11.76 -7.48 -17.04
CA ASP A 71 -12.03 -8.93 -16.91
C ASP A 71 -11.87 -9.51 -15.48
N GLY A 72 -11.86 -8.66 -14.45
CA GLY A 72 -11.74 -9.08 -13.05
C GLY A 72 -10.35 -9.63 -12.67
N ASN A 73 -9.33 -9.34 -13.47
CA ASN A 73 -7.98 -9.78 -13.22
C ASN A 73 -7.24 -8.76 -12.33
N VAL A 74 -7.03 -9.11 -11.07
CA VAL A 74 -6.23 -8.32 -10.13
C VAL A 74 -4.75 -8.44 -10.46
N SER A 75 -4.06 -7.31 -10.45
CA SER A 75 -2.62 -7.19 -10.71
C SER A 75 -1.99 -6.10 -9.84
N HIS A 76 -0.68 -5.96 -9.91
CA HIS A 76 0.03 -4.87 -9.25
C HIS A 76 -0.42 -3.47 -9.71
N ALA A 77 -0.96 -3.32 -10.92
CA ALA A 77 -1.37 -2.03 -11.45
C ALA A 77 -2.81 -1.62 -11.08
N ASN A 78 -3.58 -2.49 -10.40
CA ASN A 78 -5.01 -2.24 -10.18
C ASN A 78 -5.53 -2.60 -8.78
N PHE A 79 -4.72 -3.18 -7.90
CA PHE A 79 -5.20 -3.65 -6.59
C PHE A 79 -5.85 -2.51 -5.77
N ALA A 80 -5.33 -1.29 -5.86
CA ALA A 80 -5.86 -0.16 -5.12
C ALA A 80 -7.23 0.30 -5.65
N TYR A 81 -7.47 0.19 -6.97
CA TYR A 81 -8.78 0.40 -7.57
C TYR A 81 -9.77 -0.68 -7.10
N ASP A 82 -9.40 -1.94 -7.23
CA ASP A 82 -10.30 -3.07 -6.95
C ASP A 82 -10.71 -3.08 -5.48
N LEU A 83 -9.78 -2.90 -4.54
CA LEU A 83 -10.07 -2.82 -3.10
C LEU A 83 -11.00 -1.66 -2.72
N GLN A 84 -10.86 -0.52 -3.37
CA GLN A 84 -11.77 0.61 -3.16
C GLN A 84 -13.15 0.31 -3.76
N ALA A 85 -13.22 -0.25 -4.97
CA ALA A 85 -14.47 -0.61 -5.62
C ALA A 85 -15.25 -1.70 -4.85
N GLU A 86 -14.55 -2.63 -4.22
CA GLU A 86 -15.12 -3.66 -3.33
C GLU A 86 -15.53 -3.11 -1.94
N GLY A 87 -15.19 -1.87 -1.62
CA GLY A 87 -15.52 -1.23 -0.35
C GLY A 87 -14.64 -1.63 0.82
N CYS A 88 -13.51 -2.31 0.58
CA CYS A 88 -12.54 -2.67 1.61
C CYS A 88 -11.76 -1.46 2.13
N ILE A 89 -11.55 -0.46 1.27
CA ILE A 89 -10.80 0.77 1.56
C ILE A 89 -11.72 1.99 1.50
N ASP A 90 -11.51 2.95 2.39
CA ASP A 90 -12.06 4.30 2.30
C ASP A 90 -11.04 5.23 1.66
N PRO A 91 -11.21 5.65 0.40
CA PRO A 91 -10.24 6.51 -0.26
C PRO A 91 -10.12 7.89 0.38
N SER A 92 -11.20 8.42 0.97
CA SER A 92 -11.20 9.75 1.60
C SER A 92 -10.32 9.80 2.85
N HIS A 93 -10.16 8.66 3.52
CA HIS A 93 -9.27 8.48 4.68
C HIS A 93 -7.95 7.79 4.31
N SER A 94 -7.63 7.72 3.03
CA SER A 94 -6.43 7.05 2.51
C SER A 94 -5.53 8.01 1.76
N ALA A 95 -4.26 7.69 1.68
CA ALA A 95 -3.29 8.50 0.95
C ALA A 95 -2.35 7.63 0.09
N GLN A 96 -2.05 8.13 -1.11
CA GLN A 96 -1.01 7.62 -2.00
C GLN A 96 0.15 8.62 -2.00
N VAL A 97 1.34 8.17 -1.66
CA VAL A 97 2.48 9.04 -1.30
C VAL A 97 3.68 8.75 -2.19
N PHE A 98 4.33 9.80 -2.65
CA PHE A 98 5.46 9.82 -3.59
C PHE A 98 5.10 9.47 -5.03
N ILE A 99 3.81 9.61 -5.37
CA ILE A 99 3.31 9.34 -6.73
C ILE A 99 3.97 10.27 -7.75
N ARG A 100 4.40 9.70 -8.87
CA ARG A 100 5.00 10.44 -10.00
C ARG A 100 4.66 9.88 -11.38
N THR A 101 3.69 8.96 -11.39
CA THR A 101 2.99 8.52 -12.61
C THR A 101 1.50 8.82 -12.44
N GLU A 102 0.85 9.26 -13.52
CA GLU A 102 -0.58 9.55 -13.47
C GLU A 102 -1.40 8.34 -13.89
N MET A 103 -2.41 8.04 -13.10
CA MET A 103 -3.42 7.00 -13.35
C MET A 103 -4.81 7.51 -12.97
N THR A 104 -5.79 6.62 -12.95
CA THR A 104 -7.17 6.95 -12.55
C THR A 104 -7.23 7.38 -11.10
N LYS A 105 -7.77 8.57 -10.85
CA LYS A 105 -8.00 9.06 -9.49
C LYS A 105 -9.25 8.40 -8.91
N CYS A 106 -9.07 7.61 -7.84
CA CYS A 106 -10.13 6.86 -7.18
C CYS A 106 -10.58 7.49 -5.85
N GLY A 107 -10.42 8.81 -5.71
CA GLY A 107 -10.78 9.54 -4.50
C GLY A 107 -9.72 9.53 -3.39
N TYR A 108 -8.57 8.94 -3.63
CA TYR A 108 -7.42 8.98 -2.72
C TYR A 108 -6.84 10.39 -2.59
N ASN A 109 -6.28 10.70 -1.42
CA ASN A 109 -5.44 11.87 -1.22
C ASN A 109 -4.06 11.59 -1.81
N ILE A 110 -3.66 12.32 -2.85
CA ILE A 110 -2.42 12.05 -3.56
C ILE A 110 -1.35 13.08 -3.18
N PHE A 111 -0.21 12.58 -2.69
CA PHE A 111 0.99 13.35 -2.41
C PHE A 111 2.00 13.07 -3.52
N TYR A 112 2.10 13.97 -4.48
CA TYR A 112 3.05 13.83 -5.58
C TYR A 112 4.48 13.96 -5.10
N ALA A 113 5.39 13.15 -5.66
CA ALA A 113 6.78 13.12 -5.24
C ALA A 113 7.46 14.49 -5.35
N MET A 114 7.15 15.27 -6.41
CA MET A 114 7.71 16.60 -6.63
C MET A 114 7.57 17.52 -5.41
N ASP A 115 6.45 17.42 -4.69
CA ASP A 115 6.20 18.21 -3.49
C ASP A 115 6.63 17.44 -2.24
N ALA A 116 6.24 16.18 -2.12
CA ALA A 116 6.42 15.37 -0.92
C ALA A 116 7.89 15.15 -0.54
N VAL A 117 8.81 15.01 -1.52
CA VAL A 117 10.25 14.87 -1.22
C VAL A 117 10.88 16.13 -0.66
N ASN A 118 10.26 17.28 -0.87
CA ASN A 118 10.71 18.58 -0.37
C ASN A 118 10.06 18.96 0.98
N MET A 119 9.10 18.18 1.46
CA MET A 119 8.47 18.40 2.76
C MET A 119 9.36 17.94 3.90
N ASP A 120 9.19 18.53 5.06
CA ASP A 120 9.66 17.90 6.30
C ASP A 120 8.87 16.61 6.55
N MET A 121 9.57 15.49 6.78
CA MET A 121 8.94 14.17 6.92
C MET A 121 8.03 14.06 8.15
N LYS A 122 8.27 14.87 9.19
CA LYS A 122 7.38 14.95 10.36
C LYS A 122 6.07 15.67 10.01
N GLU A 123 6.17 16.73 9.20
CA GLU A 123 4.98 17.44 8.72
C GLU A 123 4.15 16.56 7.76
N LEU A 124 4.82 15.85 6.83
CA LEU A 124 4.13 14.89 5.97
C LEU A 124 3.43 13.81 6.80
N ALA A 125 4.11 13.21 7.78
CA ALA A 125 3.50 12.24 8.69
C ALA A 125 2.30 12.81 9.47
N ARG A 126 2.38 14.08 9.90
CA ARG A 126 1.26 14.76 10.58
C ARG A 126 0.03 14.87 9.68
N GLN A 127 0.23 15.20 8.40
CA GLN A 127 -0.87 15.28 7.42
C GLN A 127 -1.46 13.89 7.16
N LEU A 128 -0.63 12.86 6.97
CA LEU A 128 -1.09 11.48 6.76
C LEU A 128 -1.88 10.97 7.97
N LYS A 129 -1.42 11.25 9.19
CA LYS A 129 -2.15 10.91 10.42
C LYS A 129 -3.51 11.62 10.50
N ALA A 130 -3.59 12.88 10.09
CA ALA A 130 -4.84 13.61 10.06
C ALA A 130 -5.84 13.03 9.03
N ILE A 131 -5.35 12.53 7.91
CA ILE A 131 -6.18 11.89 6.88
C ILE A 131 -6.75 10.57 7.38
N VAL A 132 -5.92 9.69 7.95
CA VAL A 132 -6.38 8.37 8.38
C VAL A 132 -7.22 8.42 9.65
N GLY A 133 -7.03 9.45 10.49
CA GLY A 133 -7.77 9.59 11.75
C GLY A 133 -7.61 8.36 12.65
N ASP A 134 -8.74 7.90 13.18
CA ASP A 134 -8.80 6.72 14.06
C ASP A 134 -9.11 5.41 13.34
N MET A 135 -9.17 5.43 12.00
CA MET A 135 -9.46 4.23 11.22
C MET A 135 -8.37 3.16 11.40
N PRO A 136 -8.75 1.87 11.28
CA PRO A 136 -7.73 0.83 11.11
C PRO A 136 -6.99 1.07 9.79
N VAL A 137 -5.67 1.01 9.82
CA VAL A 137 -4.79 1.37 8.70
C VAL A 137 -4.08 0.15 8.16
N TYR A 138 -4.08 -0.02 6.85
CA TYR A 138 -3.15 -0.89 6.16
C TYR A 138 -2.05 -0.05 5.50
N ILE A 139 -0.80 -0.37 5.79
CA ILE A 139 0.36 0.26 5.15
C ILE A 139 0.89 -0.68 4.09
N THR A 140 1.03 -0.18 2.86
CA THR A 140 1.75 -0.86 1.79
C THR A 140 2.87 0.03 1.27
N PHE A 141 4.02 -0.58 0.99
CA PHE A 141 5.21 0.14 0.57
C PHE A 141 5.85 -0.60 -0.60
N ASP A 142 5.66 -0.08 -1.81
CA ASP A 142 6.45 -0.51 -2.95
C ASP A 142 7.86 0.05 -2.85
N ILE A 143 8.85 -0.77 -3.16
CA ILE A 143 10.25 -0.33 -3.09
C ILE A 143 10.57 0.74 -4.14
N ASP A 144 9.80 0.80 -5.23
CA ASP A 144 9.94 1.82 -6.26
C ASP A 144 9.41 3.20 -5.84
N ALA A 145 8.74 3.30 -4.66
CA ALA A 145 8.52 4.59 -4.01
C ALA A 145 9.83 5.36 -3.84
N LEU A 146 10.93 4.65 -3.56
CA LEU A 146 12.26 5.24 -3.44
C LEU A 146 12.79 5.69 -4.80
N ASP A 147 13.72 6.66 -4.76
CA ASP A 147 14.48 6.99 -5.97
C ASP A 147 15.32 5.77 -6.42
N PRO A 148 15.44 5.48 -7.73
CA PRO A 148 16.23 4.36 -8.22
C PRO A 148 17.71 4.40 -7.82
N SER A 149 18.25 5.56 -7.45
CA SER A 149 19.61 5.65 -6.90
C SER A 149 19.75 4.98 -5.53
N ALA A 150 18.63 4.87 -4.78
CA ALA A 150 18.58 4.19 -3.49
C ALA A 150 18.07 2.73 -3.60
N ALA A 151 17.23 2.43 -4.58
CA ALA A 151 16.60 1.12 -4.77
C ALA A 151 16.51 0.74 -6.26
N PRO A 152 17.63 0.38 -6.90
CA PRO A 152 17.64 0.09 -8.34
C PRO A 152 17.01 -1.26 -8.72
N GLY A 153 16.82 -2.17 -7.76
CA GLY A 153 16.38 -3.55 -8.00
C GLY A 153 14.86 -3.72 -8.01
N THR A 154 14.14 -2.89 -8.75
CA THR A 154 12.69 -3.00 -8.91
C THR A 154 12.30 -3.13 -10.39
N GLY A 155 11.05 -3.59 -10.65
CA GLY A 155 10.56 -3.86 -12.01
C GLY A 155 10.23 -2.60 -12.80
N THR A 156 9.71 -1.56 -12.15
CA THR A 156 9.19 -0.34 -12.78
C THR A 156 9.74 0.93 -12.14
N PRO A 157 11.08 1.13 -12.16
CA PRO A 157 11.71 2.27 -11.49
C PRO A 157 11.34 3.59 -12.15
N VAL A 158 11.02 4.60 -11.33
CA VAL A 158 10.76 5.99 -11.76
C VAL A 158 11.66 6.93 -10.97
N ILE A 159 12.34 7.87 -11.64
CA ILE A 159 13.24 8.85 -11.00
C ILE A 159 12.44 9.89 -10.20
N GLY A 160 13.10 10.54 -9.23
CA GLY A 160 12.53 11.67 -8.47
C GLY A 160 11.80 11.24 -7.20
N GLY A 161 12.07 10.04 -6.70
CA GLY A 161 11.56 9.56 -5.42
C GLY A 161 12.36 10.03 -4.21
N PRO A 162 11.89 9.74 -2.98
CA PRO A 162 12.61 10.04 -1.76
C PRO A 162 13.87 9.18 -1.62
N THR A 163 14.83 9.69 -0.86
CA THR A 163 15.96 8.91 -0.38
C THR A 163 15.50 7.88 0.66
N SER A 164 16.31 6.83 0.86
CA SER A 164 16.05 5.84 1.93
C SER A 164 16.00 6.49 3.33
N ALA A 165 16.75 7.56 3.57
CA ALA A 165 16.73 8.28 4.83
C ALA A 165 15.40 9.02 5.06
N GLN A 166 14.85 9.66 4.04
CA GLN A 166 13.54 10.32 4.07
C GLN A 166 12.42 9.30 4.32
N ALA A 167 12.39 8.21 3.54
CA ALA A 167 11.39 7.16 3.71
C ALA A 167 11.44 6.54 5.10
N ARG A 168 12.63 6.19 5.60
CA ARG A 168 12.80 5.69 6.95
C ARG A 168 12.32 6.68 8.01
N ARG A 169 12.62 7.97 7.84
CA ARG A 169 12.16 9.01 8.77
C ARG A 169 10.64 9.11 8.75
N LEU A 170 10.00 9.10 7.59
CA LEU A 170 8.56 9.15 7.46
C LEU A 170 7.89 7.97 8.18
N LEU A 171 8.33 6.74 7.90
CA LEU A 171 7.79 5.55 8.56
C LEU A 171 7.97 5.59 10.08
N TYR A 172 9.09 6.12 10.57
CA TYR A 172 9.32 6.32 11.99
C TYR A 172 8.31 7.31 12.61
N GLU A 173 8.02 8.41 11.92
CA GLU A 173 7.07 9.43 12.38
C GLU A 173 5.61 8.95 12.33
N LEU A 174 5.29 7.94 11.51
CA LEU A 174 3.95 7.34 11.46
C LEU A 174 3.64 6.42 12.66
N ARG A 175 4.57 6.17 13.56
CA ARG A 175 4.31 5.37 14.76
C ARG A 175 3.12 5.92 15.55
N GLY A 176 2.33 4.99 16.11
CA GLY A 176 1.16 5.29 16.92
C GLY A 176 -0.15 5.40 16.14
N ILE A 177 -0.14 5.21 14.81
CA ILE A 177 -1.38 4.98 14.05
C ILE A 177 -1.91 3.57 14.34
N ASN A 178 -3.18 3.36 14.07
CA ASN A 178 -3.86 2.07 14.28
C ASN A 178 -3.60 1.11 13.10
N ALA A 179 -2.33 0.67 12.94
CA ALA A 179 -1.88 -0.20 11.85
C ALA A 179 -1.50 -1.60 12.35
#